data_da70dc08119f2fc33e1d57c407a66890
#
_entry.id   da70dc08119f2fc33e1d57c407a66890
#
_cell.length_a   1.000
_cell.length_b   1.000
_cell.length_c   1.000
_cell.angle_alpha   90.00
_cell.angle_beta   90.00
_cell.angle_gamma   90.00
#
_symmetry.space_group_name_H-M   'P 1'
#
loop_
_entity.id
_entity.type
_entity.pdbx_description
1 polymer ?
#
loop_
_entity_poly.entity_id
_entity_poly.type
_entity_poly.pdbx_seq_one_letter_code
_entity_poly.pdbx_strand_id
1 'polypeptide(L)'
;MKKTLFNILGAAAFIGVTLTSFQGCKLGDPMEGVVITIKADAVTAPSELLVRDSKTGSPLAGLTSAVPVTISGPGAAYVYSSGATKTISLFQGAVSFSLRKGTPVSESNPIKFTVFINVPGYLPLEYPITLTSLDPIQQEAYLVNFDAPPAGAASNTKTVGTGSDGKTTDTSSIVIPATADKPEALKIAIDAGTQMLDAAGQPVSGAVEAKVMQFTAGTEESLKSFPGGLEFNELKDANGSALPAGGFEPAGWIDMNMTAGGKFVKSFDKPLNVTMEINPDQINPLTDAKYKVGDIIDIYSKTAGENNWVKEGTATIALNSNNKLVAQMPVKHLSTWAMGIILPKCGEPLTVSVNFPIGYYVNTLYIYKTFVIRGRTVYDYEEGVLFLEEYDGSGRISKKSTFTPIDGVDYLLSFNNDRALLYTGPLCGKLIDLGTQAPVDKLTNNVFIKCSNGNGVLLPDNYKVYYISEDDYNNTINTNTGRKIDPRDPAINGKDWKETVVANRTVNGKTINTITLPKADMVIGQKYRFSVYYNDGTSESREDYVTPAPIVQEVLDAGGQDVVIILAKCPI
;
A
#
# COMPACT_ATOMS: atom_id res chain seq x y z
N MET A 1 -12.82 36.02 -55.07
CA MET A 1 -12.62 34.55 -55.11
C MET A 1 -11.14 34.10 -55.02
N LYS A 2 -10.13 34.87 -55.40
CA LYS A 2 -8.69 34.48 -55.31
C LYS A 2 -8.07 34.55 -53.89
N LYS A 3 -8.57 35.36 -52.96
CA LYS A 3 -8.06 35.49 -51.57
C LYS A 3 -8.54 34.36 -50.64
N THR A 4 -9.66 33.76 -50.90
CA THR A 4 -10.22 32.66 -50.05
C THR A 4 -9.53 31.33 -50.34
N LEU A 5 -9.05 31.13 -51.56
CA LEU A 5 -8.33 29.91 -51.94
C LEU A 5 -6.93 29.82 -51.31
N PHE A 6 -6.28 30.95 -51.12
CA PHE A 6 -4.91 30.99 -50.53
C PHE A 6 -4.89 30.71 -49.04
N ASN A 7 -5.97 31.09 -48.32
CA ASN A 7 -6.12 30.82 -46.91
C ASN A 7 -6.45 29.34 -46.62
N ILE A 8 -7.16 28.66 -47.51
CA ILE A 8 -7.48 27.23 -47.38
C ILE A 8 -6.24 26.35 -47.66
N LEU A 9 -5.41 26.74 -48.63
CA LEU A 9 -4.16 26.02 -48.91
C LEU A 9 -3.10 26.23 -47.80
N GLY A 10 -3.07 27.43 -47.18
CA GLY A 10 -2.17 27.68 -46.04
C GLY A 10 -2.55 26.89 -44.79
N ALA A 11 -3.84 26.74 -44.51
CA ALA A 11 -4.32 25.93 -43.39
C ALA A 11 -4.11 24.44 -43.60
N ALA A 12 -4.29 23.94 -44.84
CA ALA A 12 -4.03 22.54 -45.16
C ALA A 12 -2.54 22.17 -45.11
N ALA A 13 -1.64 23.07 -45.46
CA ALA A 13 -0.20 22.86 -45.37
C ALA A 13 0.28 22.87 -43.89
N PHE A 14 -0.33 23.68 -43.04
CA PHE A 14 0.01 23.73 -41.61
C PHE A 14 -0.49 22.51 -40.85
N ILE A 15 -1.66 21.96 -41.22
CA ILE A 15 -2.18 20.71 -40.65
C ILE A 15 -1.39 19.50 -41.15
N GLY A 16 -0.91 19.52 -42.40
CA GLY A 16 -0.09 18.46 -42.97
C GLY A 16 1.31 18.35 -42.34
N VAL A 17 1.92 19.47 -41.96
CA VAL A 17 3.26 19.48 -41.32
C VAL A 17 3.15 19.08 -39.84
N THR A 18 2.05 19.40 -39.16
CA THR A 18 1.85 18.95 -37.76
C THR A 18 1.49 17.47 -37.64
N LEU A 19 0.88 16.85 -38.66
CA LEU A 19 0.54 15.42 -38.64
C LEU A 19 1.72 14.50 -38.98
N THR A 20 2.74 14.99 -39.67
CA THR A 20 3.94 14.19 -40.01
C THR A 20 5.04 14.22 -38.94
N SER A 21 4.95 15.12 -37.96
CA SER A 21 5.93 15.19 -36.85
C SER A 21 5.55 14.31 -35.65
N PHE A 22 4.40 13.60 -35.68
CA PHE A 22 3.97 12.71 -34.59
C PHE A 22 4.19 11.22 -34.85
N GLN A 23 4.92 10.84 -35.91
CA GLN A 23 5.20 9.42 -36.18
C GLN A 23 6.52 8.92 -35.60
N GLY A 24 6.95 9.42 -34.45
CA GLY A 24 8.26 9.10 -33.88
C GLY A 24 8.31 8.57 -32.45
N CYS A 25 7.19 8.35 -31.76
CA CYS A 25 7.25 7.77 -30.41
C CYS A 25 6.47 6.46 -30.35
N LYS A 26 7.18 5.32 -30.43
CA LYS A 26 6.66 4.04 -29.93
C LYS A 26 6.67 4.13 -28.42
N LEU A 27 5.49 4.17 -27.83
CA LEU A 27 5.26 4.04 -26.40
C LEU A 27 5.63 2.62 -25.97
N GLY A 28 6.79 2.48 -25.34
CA GLY A 28 7.20 1.23 -24.67
C GLY A 28 7.05 1.41 -23.19
N ASP A 29 6.21 1.45 -22.50
CA ASP A 29 5.82 1.31 -21.11
C ASP A 29 4.47 2.04 -20.88
N PRO A 30 3.42 1.38 -20.39
CA PRO A 30 2.14 2.04 -20.10
C PRO A 30 2.24 3.14 -19.02
N MET A 31 3.41 3.32 -18.39
CA MET A 31 3.69 4.38 -17.42
C MET A 31 4.56 5.52 -17.97
N GLU A 32 5.19 5.37 -19.14
CA GLU A 32 5.90 6.45 -19.82
C GLU A 32 4.95 7.25 -20.70
N GLY A 33 4.67 8.49 -20.32
CA GLY A 33 4.02 9.45 -21.20
C GLY A 33 2.60 9.89 -20.84
N VAL A 34 2.16 9.74 -19.60
CA VAL A 34 1.05 10.57 -19.13
C VAL A 34 1.62 11.98 -18.93
N VAL A 35 1.70 12.76 -20.00
CA VAL A 35 1.86 14.21 -19.90
C VAL A 35 0.53 14.73 -19.37
N ILE A 36 0.40 14.80 -18.06
CA ILE A 36 -0.69 15.52 -17.42
C ILE A 36 -0.42 17.00 -17.72
N THR A 37 -1.07 17.54 -18.74
CA THR A 37 -1.08 18.99 -18.96
C THR A 37 -1.97 19.60 -17.88
N ILE A 38 -1.40 19.82 -16.70
CA ILE A 38 -2.07 20.54 -15.64
C ILE A 38 -2.18 21.99 -16.12
N LYS A 39 -3.39 22.53 -16.20
CA LYS A 39 -3.57 23.99 -16.22
C LYS A 39 -3.08 24.48 -14.87
N ALA A 40 -1.83 24.93 -14.80
CA ALA A 40 -1.09 25.25 -13.58
C ALA A 40 -1.77 26.27 -12.66
N ASP A 41 -2.83 26.92 -13.12
CA ASP A 41 -3.55 27.97 -12.40
C ASP A 41 -4.80 27.50 -11.64
N ALA A 42 -5.30 26.29 -11.84
CA ALA A 42 -6.57 25.83 -11.27
C ALA A 42 -6.41 24.91 -10.07
N VAL A 43 -5.35 24.10 -10.03
CA VAL A 43 -5.10 23.08 -9.01
C VAL A 43 -3.66 23.11 -8.50
N THR A 44 -3.45 22.53 -7.32
CA THR A 44 -2.15 22.39 -6.64
C THR A 44 -2.07 21.01 -5.96
N ALA A 45 -0.92 20.63 -5.45
CA ALA A 45 -0.69 19.35 -4.76
C ALA A 45 -1.14 18.12 -5.59
N PRO A 46 -0.59 17.92 -6.80
CA PRO A 46 -0.92 16.74 -7.61
C PRO A 46 -0.51 15.47 -6.84
N SER A 47 -1.47 14.62 -6.56
CA SER A 47 -1.31 13.45 -5.69
C SER A 47 -1.93 12.22 -6.34
N GLU A 48 -1.55 11.05 -5.86
CA GLU A 48 -1.95 9.78 -6.44
C GLU A 48 -2.24 8.72 -5.38
N LEU A 49 -3.32 7.96 -5.59
CA LEU A 49 -3.61 6.73 -4.88
C LEU A 49 -3.42 5.57 -5.85
N LEU A 50 -2.38 4.78 -5.64
CA LEU A 50 -2.13 3.54 -6.39
C LEU A 50 -3.05 2.45 -5.87
N VAL A 51 -3.85 1.85 -6.75
CA VAL A 51 -4.82 0.82 -6.41
C VAL A 51 -4.37 -0.51 -6.98
N ARG A 52 -4.16 -1.47 -6.09
CA ARG A 52 -3.62 -2.79 -6.40
C ARG A 52 -4.60 -3.89 -6.08
N ASP A 53 -4.45 -5.02 -6.72
CA ASP A 53 -5.11 -6.25 -6.32
C ASP A 53 -4.45 -6.80 -5.05
N SER A 54 -5.23 -7.08 -4.02
CA SER A 54 -4.73 -7.48 -2.69
C SER A 54 -4.01 -8.82 -2.69
N LYS A 55 -4.32 -9.71 -3.64
CA LYS A 55 -3.70 -11.03 -3.76
C LYS A 55 -2.36 -10.99 -4.46
N THR A 56 -2.27 -10.19 -5.52
CA THR A 56 -1.10 -10.18 -6.40
C THR A 56 -0.15 -9.02 -6.11
N GLY A 57 -0.61 -7.98 -5.40
CA GLY A 57 0.13 -6.73 -5.21
C GLY A 57 0.30 -5.91 -6.49
N SER A 58 -0.24 -6.39 -7.60
CA SER A 58 -0.09 -5.77 -8.93
C SER A 58 -1.21 -4.77 -9.21
N PRO A 59 -1.02 -3.83 -10.14
CA PRO A 59 -2.11 -3.02 -10.67
C PRO A 59 -3.27 -3.91 -11.15
N LEU A 60 -4.50 -3.43 -11.02
CA LEU A 60 -5.69 -4.21 -11.38
C LEU A 60 -5.66 -4.59 -12.86
N ALA A 61 -5.58 -5.89 -13.13
CA ALA A 61 -5.61 -6.40 -14.49
C ALA A 61 -7.00 -6.23 -15.12
N GLY A 62 -7.05 -5.96 -16.43
CA GLY A 62 -8.29 -5.93 -17.20
C GLY A 62 -9.14 -4.68 -17.10
N LEU A 63 -8.73 -3.63 -16.37
CA LEU A 63 -9.38 -2.32 -16.41
C LEU A 63 -9.01 -1.59 -17.71
N THR A 64 -9.77 -1.85 -18.77
CA THR A 64 -9.59 -1.18 -20.07
C THR A 64 -10.28 0.17 -20.19
N SER A 65 -11.14 0.50 -19.21
CA SER A 65 -11.88 1.76 -19.14
C SER A 65 -11.76 2.38 -17.75
N ALA A 66 -11.90 3.71 -17.69
CA ALA A 66 -11.90 4.44 -16.43
C ALA A 66 -13.12 4.07 -15.57
N VAL A 67 -12.89 3.75 -14.29
CA VAL A 67 -13.95 3.49 -13.30
C VAL A 67 -14.20 4.78 -12.52
N PRO A 68 -15.44 5.30 -12.48
CA PRO A 68 -15.76 6.48 -11.70
C PRO A 68 -15.44 6.28 -10.21
N VAL A 69 -14.87 7.31 -9.59
CA VAL A 69 -14.53 7.35 -8.17
C VAL A 69 -15.37 8.44 -7.50
N THR A 70 -15.91 8.13 -6.33
CA THR A 70 -16.64 9.11 -5.52
C THR A 70 -15.73 9.66 -4.43
N ILE A 71 -15.68 10.99 -4.31
CA ILE A 71 -14.98 11.67 -3.23
C ILE A 71 -16.02 12.19 -2.23
N SER A 72 -15.87 11.85 -0.96
CA SER A 72 -16.76 12.23 0.12
C SER A 72 -16.00 12.85 1.30
N GLY A 73 -16.71 13.35 2.29
CA GLY A 73 -16.13 13.95 3.50
C GLY A 73 -15.96 15.47 3.42
N PRO A 74 -15.53 16.11 4.52
CA PRO A 74 -15.50 17.58 4.65
C PRO A 74 -14.56 18.27 3.66
N GLY A 75 -13.48 17.59 3.24
CA GLY A 75 -12.53 18.11 2.27
C GLY A 75 -12.91 17.91 0.80
N ALA A 76 -13.97 17.14 0.49
CA ALA A 76 -14.33 16.76 -0.89
C ALA A 76 -14.54 17.94 -1.83
N ALA A 77 -15.04 19.07 -1.30
CA ALA A 77 -15.24 20.30 -2.07
C ALA A 77 -13.94 20.88 -2.66
N TYR A 78 -12.80 20.58 -2.06
CA TYR A 78 -11.48 21.07 -2.49
C TYR A 78 -10.76 20.13 -3.44
N VAL A 79 -11.23 18.88 -3.60
CA VAL A 79 -10.58 17.85 -4.39
C VAL A 79 -11.04 17.89 -5.85
N TYR A 80 -10.10 17.82 -6.77
CA TYR A 80 -10.27 17.84 -8.21
C TYR A 80 -9.40 16.76 -8.86
N SER A 81 -9.73 16.36 -10.08
CA SER A 81 -8.80 15.58 -10.89
C SER A 81 -7.58 16.42 -11.27
N SER A 82 -6.51 15.79 -11.68
CA SER A 82 -5.33 16.49 -12.22
C SER A 82 -5.65 17.36 -13.44
N GLY A 83 -6.74 17.06 -14.15
CA GLY A 83 -7.28 17.90 -15.23
C GLY A 83 -8.16 19.05 -14.78
N ALA A 84 -8.19 19.40 -13.48
CA ALA A 84 -9.00 20.47 -12.88
C ALA A 84 -10.51 20.29 -13.04
N THR A 85 -10.99 19.06 -13.13
CA THR A 85 -12.43 18.71 -13.15
C THR A 85 -12.85 18.05 -11.84
N LYS A 86 -14.17 18.00 -11.60
CA LYS A 86 -14.72 17.25 -10.44
C LYS A 86 -14.86 15.74 -10.71
N THR A 87 -14.70 15.31 -11.95
CA THR A 87 -14.76 13.89 -12.29
C THR A 87 -13.41 13.27 -12.04
N ILE A 88 -13.36 12.35 -11.09
CA ILE A 88 -12.18 11.57 -10.73
C ILE A 88 -12.46 10.12 -11.08
N SER A 89 -11.48 9.42 -11.59
CA SER A 89 -11.61 8.03 -12.01
C SER A 89 -10.37 7.23 -11.62
N LEU A 90 -10.58 5.95 -11.35
CA LEU A 90 -9.52 4.95 -11.32
C LEU A 90 -9.21 4.56 -12.77
N PHE A 91 -8.00 4.76 -13.19
CA PHE A 91 -7.51 4.41 -14.51
C PHE A 91 -6.11 3.79 -14.43
N GLN A 92 -5.90 2.66 -15.07
CA GLN A 92 -4.62 1.92 -15.05
C GLN A 92 -4.05 1.68 -13.64
N GLY A 93 -4.92 1.44 -12.65
CA GLY A 93 -4.50 1.19 -11.27
C GLY A 93 -4.15 2.44 -10.46
N ALA A 94 -4.48 3.64 -10.96
CA ALA A 94 -4.21 4.89 -10.24
C ALA A 94 -5.45 5.79 -10.18
N VAL A 95 -5.62 6.48 -9.06
CA VAL A 95 -6.56 7.59 -8.88
C VAL A 95 -5.75 8.86 -8.67
N SER A 96 -5.68 9.68 -9.72
CA SER A 96 -4.95 10.96 -9.65
C SER A 96 -5.89 12.08 -9.21
N PHE A 97 -5.48 12.84 -8.22
CA PHE A 97 -6.24 13.96 -7.67
C PHE A 97 -5.33 15.15 -7.31
N SER A 98 -5.93 16.30 -7.10
CA SER A 98 -5.26 17.56 -6.74
C SER A 98 -6.18 18.40 -5.88
N LEU A 99 -5.65 19.37 -5.18
CA LEU A 99 -6.44 20.37 -4.48
C LEU A 99 -6.72 21.59 -5.38
N ARG A 100 -7.85 22.26 -5.18
CA ARG A 100 -8.12 23.56 -5.77
C ARG A 100 -7.07 24.57 -5.31
N LYS A 101 -6.54 25.38 -6.22
CA LYS A 101 -5.59 26.45 -5.89
C LYS A 101 -6.16 27.39 -4.83
N GLY A 102 -5.34 27.72 -3.83
CA GLY A 102 -5.74 28.57 -2.71
C GLY A 102 -6.52 27.82 -1.60
N THR A 103 -6.58 26.48 -1.64
CA THR A 103 -7.11 25.69 -0.52
C THR A 103 -6.24 25.91 0.70
N PRO A 104 -6.82 26.36 1.84
CA PRO A 104 -6.06 26.55 3.08
C PRO A 104 -5.82 25.19 3.74
N VAL A 105 -4.63 24.62 3.54
CA VAL A 105 -4.22 23.36 4.15
C VAL A 105 -3.02 23.59 5.06
N SER A 106 -3.05 23.00 6.23
CA SER A 106 -1.96 23.00 7.22
C SER A 106 -2.15 21.86 8.22
N GLU A 107 -1.19 21.61 9.06
CA GLU A 107 -1.32 20.65 10.16
C GLU A 107 -2.48 20.96 11.10
N SER A 108 -2.73 22.25 11.38
CA SER A 108 -3.86 22.70 12.20
C SER A 108 -5.19 22.76 11.46
N ASN A 109 -5.18 22.68 10.12
CA ASN A 109 -6.36 22.71 9.26
C ASN A 109 -6.20 21.67 8.13
N PRO A 110 -6.18 20.36 8.44
CA PRO A 110 -5.99 19.33 7.44
C PRO A 110 -7.21 19.18 6.52
N ILE A 111 -6.98 18.89 5.26
CA ILE A 111 -8.03 18.53 4.30
C ILE A 111 -8.26 17.02 4.37
N LYS A 112 -9.43 16.62 4.89
CA LYS A 112 -9.83 15.22 5.06
C LYS A 112 -10.93 14.85 4.10
N PHE A 113 -10.73 13.77 3.36
CA PHE A 113 -11.72 13.21 2.45
C PHE A 113 -11.55 11.71 2.29
N THR A 114 -12.56 11.03 1.79
CA THR A 114 -12.54 9.59 1.50
C THR A 114 -12.70 9.35 0.02
N VAL A 115 -11.86 8.51 -0.53
CA VAL A 115 -11.91 8.00 -1.90
C VAL A 115 -12.71 6.70 -1.87
N PHE A 116 -13.88 6.67 -2.52
CA PHE A 116 -14.71 5.47 -2.66
C PHE A 116 -14.55 4.91 -4.07
N ILE A 117 -14.13 3.64 -4.14
CA ILE A 117 -13.88 2.90 -5.38
C ILE A 117 -14.73 1.63 -5.37
N ASN A 118 -15.51 1.42 -6.44
CA ASN A 118 -16.32 0.22 -6.61
C ASN A 118 -16.04 -0.39 -7.98
N VAL A 119 -15.31 -1.51 -7.99
CA VAL A 119 -14.94 -2.26 -9.20
C VAL A 119 -15.72 -3.58 -9.21
N PRO A 120 -16.40 -3.94 -10.31
CA PRO A 120 -17.10 -5.22 -10.42
C PRO A 120 -16.18 -6.41 -10.10
N GLY A 121 -16.64 -7.35 -9.27
CA GLY A 121 -15.87 -8.51 -8.82
C GLY A 121 -14.96 -8.27 -7.62
N TYR A 122 -14.81 -7.02 -7.19
CA TYR A 122 -14.05 -6.64 -6.00
C TYR A 122 -14.98 -6.13 -4.90
N LEU A 123 -14.54 -6.22 -3.66
CA LEU A 123 -15.20 -5.53 -2.56
C LEU A 123 -15.03 -4.02 -2.74
N PRO A 124 -16.06 -3.20 -2.42
CA PRO A 124 -15.93 -1.75 -2.43
C PRO A 124 -14.81 -1.29 -1.48
N LEU A 125 -14.00 -0.35 -1.94
CA LEU A 125 -12.90 0.22 -1.16
C LEU A 125 -13.27 1.65 -0.73
N GLU A 126 -13.11 1.93 0.55
CA GLU A 126 -13.14 3.27 1.13
C GLU A 126 -11.75 3.59 1.70
N TYR A 127 -11.11 4.58 1.11
CA TYR A 127 -9.76 4.97 1.50
C TYR A 127 -9.73 6.41 2.01
N PRO A 128 -9.51 6.63 3.32
CA PRO A 128 -9.42 7.95 3.90
C PRO A 128 -8.07 8.60 3.54
N ILE A 129 -8.13 9.86 3.13
CA ILE A 129 -6.95 10.68 2.86
C ILE A 129 -6.97 11.93 3.73
N THR A 130 -5.83 12.21 4.34
CA THR A 130 -5.62 13.43 5.12
C THR A 130 -4.40 14.17 4.56
N LEU A 131 -4.62 15.39 4.07
CA LEU A 131 -3.55 16.27 3.58
C LEU A 131 -3.30 17.37 4.61
N THR A 132 -2.06 17.49 5.05
CA THR A 132 -1.62 18.50 6.04
C THR A 132 -0.74 19.58 5.41
N SER A 133 -0.33 19.40 4.16
CA SER A 133 0.47 20.35 3.37
C SER A 133 0.02 20.35 1.91
N LEU A 134 0.67 21.18 1.09
CA LEU A 134 0.51 21.19 -0.38
C LEU A 134 1.53 20.29 -1.09
N ASP A 135 2.28 19.50 -0.35
CA ASP A 135 3.21 18.55 -0.94
C ASP A 135 2.44 17.41 -1.62
N PRO A 136 2.90 16.95 -2.78
CA PRO A 136 2.32 15.78 -3.42
C PRO A 136 2.44 14.54 -2.53
N ILE A 137 1.38 13.73 -2.48
CA ILE A 137 1.44 12.42 -1.83
C ILE A 137 1.20 11.30 -2.83
N GLN A 138 1.85 10.17 -2.59
CA GLN A 138 1.54 8.90 -3.24
C GLN A 138 1.26 7.86 -2.14
N GLN A 139 0.11 7.20 -2.23
CA GLN A 139 -0.31 6.18 -1.28
C GLN A 139 -0.75 4.93 -2.03
N GLU A 140 -0.78 3.80 -1.36
CA GLU A 140 -1.25 2.53 -1.92
C GLU A 140 -2.52 2.07 -1.21
N ALA A 141 -3.43 1.49 -1.99
CA ALA A 141 -4.66 0.88 -1.51
C ALA A 141 -4.89 -0.46 -2.20
N TYR A 142 -5.53 -1.40 -1.51
CA TYR A 142 -5.68 -2.77 -1.99
C TYR A 142 -7.15 -3.13 -2.14
N LEU A 143 -7.56 -3.52 -3.34
CA LEU A 143 -8.89 -4.05 -3.64
C LEU A 143 -8.89 -5.57 -3.50
N VAL A 144 -9.90 -6.07 -2.84
CA VAL A 144 -10.07 -7.51 -2.58
C VAL A 144 -11.00 -8.12 -3.63
N ASN A 145 -10.48 -9.05 -4.43
CA ASN A 145 -11.29 -9.82 -5.35
C ASN A 145 -12.09 -10.88 -4.58
N PHE A 146 -13.42 -10.90 -4.78
CA PHE A 146 -14.30 -11.82 -4.06
C PHE A 146 -14.05 -13.30 -4.44
N ASP A 147 -13.79 -13.58 -5.70
CA ASP A 147 -13.58 -14.93 -6.23
C ASP A 147 -12.13 -15.41 -6.10
N ALA A 148 -11.21 -14.49 -5.84
CA ALA A 148 -9.79 -14.75 -5.68
C ALA A 148 -9.19 -13.98 -4.50
N PRO A 149 -9.63 -14.25 -3.26
CA PRO A 149 -9.20 -13.51 -2.08
C PRO A 149 -7.70 -13.64 -1.81
N PRO A 150 -7.08 -12.66 -1.10
CA PRO A 150 -5.69 -12.72 -0.69
C PRO A 150 -5.46 -13.81 0.38
N ALA A 151 -4.19 -14.06 0.71
CA ALA A 151 -3.85 -14.92 1.83
C ALA A 151 -4.52 -14.42 3.13
N GLY A 152 -5.02 -15.34 3.95
CA GLY A 152 -5.75 -15.02 5.17
C GLY A 152 -7.20 -14.55 4.97
N ALA A 153 -7.71 -14.55 3.74
CA ALA A 153 -9.12 -14.28 3.45
C ALA A 153 -9.77 -15.48 2.76
N ALA A 154 -11.07 -15.63 2.96
CA ALA A 154 -11.87 -16.62 2.24
C ALA A 154 -13.32 -16.14 2.11
N SER A 155 -13.96 -16.51 1.01
CA SER A 155 -15.32 -16.13 0.65
C SER A 155 -16.26 -17.33 0.55
N ASN A 156 -17.55 -17.06 0.70
CA ASN A 156 -18.61 -18.00 0.38
C ASN A 156 -19.84 -17.25 -0.12
N THR A 157 -20.54 -17.85 -1.07
CA THR A 157 -21.82 -17.38 -1.58
C THR A 157 -22.91 -18.41 -1.25
N LYS A 158 -24.02 -17.94 -0.72
CA LYS A 158 -25.19 -18.80 -0.44
C LYS A 158 -26.48 -18.11 -0.81
N THR A 159 -27.40 -18.87 -1.40
CA THR A 159 -28.77 -18.39 -1.63
C THR A 159 -29.62 -18.71 -0.41
N VAL A 160 -30.34 -17.70 0.09
CA VAL A 160 -31.29 -17.77 1.20
C VAL A 160 -32.68 -17.47 0.66
N GLY A 161 -33.62 -18.40 0.82
CA GLY A 161 -35.01 -18.20 0.41
C GLY A 161 -35.76 -17.27 1.36
N THR A 162 -36.51 -16.31 0.80
CA THR A 162 -37.47 -15.50 1.57
C THR A 162 -38.86 -15.53 0.95
N GLY A 163 -39.87 -15.43 1.79
CA GLY A 163 -41.27 -15.25 1.38
C GLY A 163 -41.50 -13.84 0.78
N SER A 164 -42.73 -13.60 0.33
CA SER A 164 -43.17 -12.30 -0.20
C SER A 164 -43.10 -11.17 0.83
N ASP A 165 -43.08 -11.49 2.10
CA ASP A 165 -42.92 -10.57 3.24
C ASP A 165 -41.43 -10.31 3.59
N GLY A 166 -40.49 -10.87 2.82
CA GLY A 166 -39.05 -10.75 3.05
C GLY A 166 -38.55 -11.59 4.23
N LYS A 167 -39.36 -12.48 4.81
CA LYS A 167 -38.94 -13.37 5.90
C LYS A 167 -38.32 -14.64 5.35
N THR A 168 -37.24 -15.09 5.99
CA THR A 168 -36.59 -16.37 5.64
C THR A 168 -37.57 -17.52 5.87
N THR A 169 -37.67 -18.43 4.90
CA THR A 169 -38.56 -19.58 4.96
C THR A 169 -38.05 -20.66 5.92
N ASP A 170 -36.74 -20.80 5.99
CA ASP A 170 -36.08 -21.85 6.76
C ASP A 170 -34.86 -21.28 7.52
N THR A 171 -34.48 -22.00 8.58
CA THR A 171 -33.19 -21.75 9.22
C THR A 171 -32.06 -22.13 8.26
N SER A 172 -31.13 -21.25 8.08
CA SER A 172 -29.98 -21.50 7.21
C SER A 172 -28.67 -21.05 7.87
N SER A 173 -27.54 -21.50 7.31
CA SER A 173 -26.23 -21.04 7.76
C SER A 173 -25.30 -20.87 6.60
N ILE A 174 -24.46 -19.84 6.67
CA ILE A 174 -23.32 -19.61 5.76
C ILE A 174 -22.08 -20.00 6.55
N VAL A 175 -21.26 -20.88 5.99
CA VAL A 175 -20.04 -21.38 6.64
C VAL A 175 -18.85 -21.11 5.75
N ILE A 176 -17.82 -20.46 6.29
CA ILE A 176 -16.50 -20.37 5.68
C ILE A 176 -15.58 -21.27 6.51
N PRO A 177 -15.14 -22.41 5.96
CA PRO A 177 -14.29 -23.34 6.68
C PRO A 177 -12.90 -22.79 6.92
N ALA A 178 -12.22 -23.35 7.92
CA ALA A 178 -10.80 -23.13 8.10
C ALA A 178 -9.99 -23.68 6.91
N THR A 179 -8.93 -22.99 6.56
CA THR A 179 -7.95 -23.41 5.55
C THR A 179 -6.54 -23.35 6.14
N ALA A 180 -5.53 -23.82 5.41
CA ALA A 180 -4.14 -23.74 5.87
C ALA A 180 -3.68 -22.27 6.08
N ASP A 181 -4.12 -21.37 5.20
CA ASP A 181 -3.76 -19.95 5.24
C ASP A 181 -4.65 -19.14 6.19
N LYS A 182 -5.84 -19.62 6.47
CA LYS A 182 -6.83 -19.03 7.36
C LYS A 182 -7.38 -20.11 8.30
N PRO A 183 -6.74 -20.39 9.45
CA PRO A 183 -7.11 -21.47 10.34
C PRO A 183 -8.39 -21.22 11.16
N GLU A 184 -8.99 -20.04 11.06
CA GLU A 184 -10.23 -19.67 11.74
C GLU A 184 -11.44 -19.91 10.84
N ALA A 185 -12.43 -20.67 11.33
CA ALA A 185 -13.71 -20.84 10.66
C ALA A 185 -14.70 -19.73 11.02
N LEU A 186 -15.68 -19.51 10.13
CA LEU A 186 -16.81 -18.61 10.35
C LEU A 186 -18.11 -19.37 10.14
N LYS A 187 -19.10 -19.10 10.99
CA LYS A 187 -20.49 -19.54 10.81
C LYS A 187 -21.43 -18.36 11.03
N ILE A 188 -22.29 -18.09 10.06
CA ILE A 188 -23.39 -17.15 10.18
C ILE A 188 -24.68 -17.96 10.22
N ALA A 189 -25.42 -17.90 11.31
CA ALA A 189 -26.72 -18.52 11.44
C ALA A 189 -27.82 -17.48 11.15
N ILE A 190 -28.76 -17.87 10.31
CA ILE A 190 -29.93 -17.08 9.93
C ILE A 190 -31.17 -17.90 10.33
N ASP A 191 -31.89 -17.41 11.32
CA ASP A 191 -33.08 -18.11 11.84
C ASP A 191 -34.26 -17.98 10.88
N ALA A 192 -35.10 -18.99 10.84
CA ALA A 192 -36.38 -18.92 10.12
C ALA A 192 -37.22 -17.74 10.60
N GLY A 193 -37.90 -17.06 9.68
CA GLY A 193 -38.71 -15.89 9.97
C GLY A 193 -37.89 -14.60 10.23
N THR A 194 -36.57 -14.58 9.95
CA THR A 194 -35.80 -13.34 9.95
C THR A 194 -36.19 -12.49 8.75
N GLN A 195 -36.67 -11.27 8.96
CA GLN A 195 -37.06 -10.35 7.89
C GLN A 195 -35.83 -9.55 7.40
N MET A 196 -35.64 -9.59 6.08
CA MET A 196 -34.58 -8.82 5.39
C MET A 196 -35.15 -7.53 4.85
N LEU A 197 -34.53 -6.40 5.16
CA LEU A 197 -35.02 -5.05 4.86
C LEU A 197 -34.02 -4.28 3.98
N ASP A 198 -34.52 -3.50 3.04
CA ASP A 198 -33.74 -2.56 2.24
C ASP A 198 -33.45 -1.25 3.01
N ALA A 199 -32.80 -0.28 2.34
CA ALA A 199 -32.46 1.02 2.93
C ALA A 199 -33.69 1.87 3.30
N ALA A 200 -34.85 1.60 2.70
CA ALA A 200 -36.12 2.25 3.02
C ALA A 200 -36.95 1.47 4.08
N GLY A 201 -36.38 0.41 4.67
CA GLY A 201 -37.07 -0.46 5.60
C GLY A 201 -38.13 -1.36 4.94
N GLN A 202 -38.08 -1.51 3.61
CA GLN A 202 -39.01 -2.37 2.89
C GLN A 202 -38.50 -3.81 2.79
N PRO A 203 -39.38 -4.82 2.84
CA PRO A 203 -38.98 -6.21 2.71
C PRO A 203 -38.23 -6.49 1.38
N VAL A 204 -37.16 -7.25 1.47
CA VAL A 204 -36.43 -7.81 0.33
C VAL A 204 -36.83 -9.29 0.21
N SER A 205 -37.54 -9.64 -0.86
CA SER A 205 -38.13 -10.95 -1.05
C SER A 205 -37.56 -11.72 -2.23
N GLY A 206 -37.65 -13.05 -2.18
CA GLY A 206 -37.21 -13.97 -3.22
C GLY A 206 -35.96 -14.73 -2.85
N ALA A 207 -35.19 -15.13 -3.86
CA ALA A 207 -33.88 -15.78 -3.66
C ALA A 207 -32.82 -14.70 -3.34
N VAL A 208 -32.44 -14.59 -2.08
CA VAL A 208 -31.41 -13.64 -1.65
C VAL A 208 -30.03 -14.27 -1.80
N GLU A 209 -29.22 -13.74 -2.69
CA GLU A 209 -27.80 -14.10 -2.79
C GLU A 209 -27.04 -13.40 -1.66
N ALA A 210 -26.45 -14.19 -0.78
CA ALA A 210 -25.62 -13.73 0.32
C ALA A 210 -24.15 -14.01 -0.01
N LYS A 211 -23.35 -12.97 -0.15
CA LYS A 211 -21.88 -13.01 -0.34
C LYS A 211 -21.22 -12.60 0.95
N VAL A 212 -20.35 -13.46 1.46
CA VAL A 212 -19.62 -13.22 2.70
C VAL A 212 -18.14 -13.46 2.47
N MET A 213 -17.32 -12.55 2.95
CA MET A 213 -15.88 -12.71 3.01
C MET A 213 -15.42 -12.59 4.46
N GLN A 214 -14.56 -13.52 4.88
CA GLN A 214 -13.91 -13.51 6.17
C GLN A 214 -12.43 -13.27 6.01
N PHE A 215 -11.86 -12.49 6.94
CA PHE A 215 -10.45 -12.16 7.01
C PHE A 215 -9.90 -12.51 8.39
N THR A 216 -8.68 -13.06 8.42
CA THR A 216 -7.93 -13.28 9.66
C THR A 216 -6.98 -12.10 9.93
N ALA A 217 -6.64 -11.87 11.17
CA ALA A 217 -5.52 -10.99 11.54
C ALA A 217 -4.14 -11.67 11.37
N GLY A 218 -4.12 -12.93 10.94
CA GLY A 218 -2.90 -13.76 10.90
C GLY A 218 -2.04 -13.62 9.64
N THR A 219 -2.33 -12.69 8.72
CA THR A 219 -1.54 -12.45 7.50
C THR A 219 -1.46 -10.97 7.17
N GLU A 220 -0.37 -10.56 6.58
CA GLU A 220 -0.14 -9.17 6.17
C GLU A 220 -1.12 -8.73 5.07
N GLU A 221 -1.36 -9.59 4.09
CA GLU A 221 -2.26 -9.32 2.97
C GLU A 221 -3.70 -9.09 3.45
N SER A 222 -4.13 -9.86 4.43
CA SER A 222 -5.42 -9.63 5.09
C SER A 222 -5.42 -8.27 5.80
N LEU A 223 -4.43 -7.98 6.64
CA LEU A 223 -4.35 -6.70 7.38
C LEU A 223 -4.32 -5.48 6.45
N LYS A 224 -3.59 -5.54 5.33
CA LYS A 224 -3.60 -4.50 4.30
C LYS A 224 -4.96 -4.30 3.63
N SER A 225 -5.83 -5.30 3.69
CA SER A 225 -7.18 -5.25 3.13
C SER A 225 -8.22 -4.68 4.12
N PHE A 226 -7.81 -4.28 5.33
CA PHE A 226 -8.74 -3.74 6.32
C PHE A 226 -9.30 -2.38 5.89
N PRO A 227 -10.64 -2.19 5.88
CA PRO A 227 -11.26 -0.98 5.35
C PRO A 227 -10.91 0.28 6.13
N GLY A 228 -10.23 1.21 5.48
CA GLY A 228 -9.83 2.47 6.08
C GLY A 228 -8.54 2.41 6.91
N GLY A 229 -7.82 1.27 6.87
CA GLY A 229 -6.60 1.06 7.64
C GLY A 229 -6.86 0.73 9.12
N LEU A 230 -5.80 0.44 9.85
CA LEU A 230 -5.88 0.00 11.24
C LEU A 230 -5.87 1.17 12.26
N GLU A 231 -6.01 2.40 11.81
CA GLU A 231 -6.22 3.56 12.67
C GLU A 231 -7.67 4.03 12.63
N PHE A 232 -8.34 4.01 13.77
CA PHE A 232 -9.68 4.58 13.91
C PHE A 232 -9.58 6.03 14.35
N ASN A 233 -9.66 6.95 13.39
CA ASN A 233 -9.61 8.39 13.64
C ASN A 233 -10.98 8.97 14.01
N GLU A 234 -12.06 8.32 13.55
CA GLU A 234 -13.45 8.69 13.85
C GLU A 234 -14.17 7.44 14.36
N LEU A 235 -14.33 7.35 15.67
CA LEU A 235 -14.99 6.24 16.35
C LEU A 235 -16.19 6.76 17.14
N LYS A 236 -17.31 6.03 17.10
CA LYS A 236 -18.51 6.33 17.87
C LYS A 236 -18.97 5.09 18.66
N ASP A 237 -19.69 5.30 19.71
CA ASP A 237 -20.49 4.23 20.35
C ASP A 237 -21.79 4.00 19.58
N ALA A 238 -22.54 2.97 19.97
CA ALA A 238 -23.84 2.63 19.37
C ALA A 238 -24.91 3.71 19.53
N ASN A 239 -24.70 4.71 20.40
CA ASN A 239 -25.60 5.86 20.60
C ASN A 239 -25.15 7.08 19.79
N GLY A 240 -24.05 6.98 19.03
CA GLY A 240 -23.50 8.05 18.21
C GLY A 240 -22.54 8.99 18.96
N SER A 241 -22.21 8.73 20.21
CA SER A 241 -21.24 9.52 20.97
C SER A 241 -19.82 9.23 20.50
N ALA A 242 -19.02 10.27 20.35
CA ALA A 242 -17.61 10.12 19.94
C ALA A 242 -16.81 9.35 20.99
N LEU A 243 -16.02 8.40 20.54
CA LEU A 243 -15.03 7.67 21.32
C LEU A 243 -13.61 8.11 20.95
N PRO A 244 -12.62 7.91 21.82
CA PRO A 244 -11.23 8.23 21.53
C PRO A 244 -10.73 7.49 20.28
N ALA A 245 -9.99 8.20 19.44
CA ALA A 245 -9.25 7.60 18.34
C ALA A 245 -8.14 6.66 18.85
N GLY A 246 -7.80 5.65 18.07
CA GLY A 246 -6.76 4.70 18.46
C GLY A 246 -6.35 3.76 17.33
N GLY A 247 -5.35 2.94 17.61
CA GLY A 247 -4.92 1.85 16.75
C GLY A 247 -5.76 0.62 17.00
N PHE A 248 -6.27 0.03 15.94
CA PHE A 248 -7.06 -1.18 16.01
C PHE A 248 -6.19 -2.42 15.85
N GLU A 249 -6.28 -3.32 16.83
CA GLU A 249 -5.70 -4.66 16.79
C GLU A 249 -6.82 -5.66 16.49
N PRO A 250 -7.02 -6.06 15.22
CA PRO A 250 -8.11 -6.96 14.85
C PRO A 250 -7.82 -8.38 15.32
N ALA A 251 -8.87 -9.10 15.73
CA ALA A 251 -8.85 -10.55 15.89
C ALA A 251 -9.43 -11.27 14.65
N GLY A 252 -10.11 -10.52 13.81
CA GLY A 252 -10.69 -10.93 12.54
C GLY A 252 -11.84 -10.02 12.14
N TRP A 253 -12.23 -10.07 10.87
CA TRP A 253 -13.38 -9.30 10.39
C TRP A 253 -14.06 -9.97 9.21
N ILE A 254 -15.26 -9.49 8.91
CA ILE A 254 -16.09 -9.99 7.81
C ILE A 254 -16.69 -8.82 7.02
N ASP A 255 -16.83 -9.04 5.74
CA ASP A 255 -17.66 -8.21 4.86
C ASP A 255 -18.84 -9.02 4.36
N MET A 256 -20.04 -8.41 4.37
CA MET A 256 -21.26 -9.10 3.97
C MET A 256 -22.08 -8.25 3.02
N ASN A 257 -22.48 -8.86 1.91
CA ASN A 257 -23.40 -8.28 0.93
C ASN A 257 -24.53 -9.26 0.62
N MET A 258 -25.76 -8.78 0.63
CA MET A 258 -26.94 -9.60 0.31
C MET A 258 -27.85 -8.86 -0.67
N THR A 259 -28.25 -9.54 -1.74
CA THR A 259 -29.08 -8.96 -2.80
C THR A 259 -30.16 -9.91 -3.27
N ALA A 260 -31.33 -9.39 -3.63
CA ALA A 260 -32.36 -10.12 -4.35
C ALA A 260 -33.09 -9.19 -5.32
N GLY A 261 -33.24 -9.62 -6.58
CA GLY A 261 -33.96 -8.87 -7.61
C GLY A 261 -33.45 -7.44 -7.82
N GLY A 262 -32.13 -7.24 -7.69
CA GLY A 262 -31.48 -5.93 -7.80
C GLY A 262 -31.62 -5.02 -6.56
N LYS A 263 -32.26 -5.48 -5.50
CA LYS A 263 -32.36 -4.76 -4.22
C LYS A 263 -31.28 -5.25 -3.25
N PHE A 264 -30.67 -4.32 -2.53
CA PHE A 264 -29.71 -4.63 -1.46
C PHE A 264 -30.43 -4.77 -0.12
N VAL A 265 -30.15 -5.83 0.62
CA VAL A 265 -30.47 -5.91 2.04
C VAL A 265 -29.59 -4.91 2.80
N LYS A 266 -30.16 -4.20 3.76
CA LYS A 266 -29.44 -3.26 4.61
C LYS A 266 -29.55 -3.61 6.10
N SER A 267 -30.66 -4.21 6.54
CA SER A 267 -30.87 -4.55 7.94
C SER A 267 -31.78 -5.76 8.10
N PHE A 268 -31.88 -6.23 9.33
CA PHE A 268 -32.67 -7.38 9.74
C PHE A 268 -33.56 -7.01 10.93
N ASP A 269 -34.76 -7.56 10.99
CA ASP A 269 -35.64 -7.40 12.16
C ASP A 269 -35.13 -8.20 13.40
N LYS A 270 -34.38 -9.27 13.14
CA LYS A 270 -33.65 -10.05 14.13
C LYS A 270 -32.17 -10.12 13.76
N PRO A 271 -31.24 -9.98 14.71
CA PRO A 271 -29.83 -10.06 14.40
C PRO A 271 -29.45 -11.42 13.82
N LEU A 272 -28.53 -11.44 12.86
CA LEU A 272 -27.87 -12.67 12.46
C LEU A 272 -26.83 -13.05 13.52
N ASN A 273 -26.75 -14.34 13.84
CA ASN A 273 -25.77 -14.84 14.82
C ASN A 273 -24.49 -15.27 14.10
N VAL A 274 -23.48 -14.41 14.18
CA VAL A 274 -22.15 -14.69 13.62
C VAL A 274 -21.27 -15.28 14.70
N THR A 275 -20.71 -16.47 14.45
CA THR A 275 -19.70 -17.12 15.28
C THR A 275 -18.40 -17.15 14.49
N MET A 276 -17.38 -16.50 15.00
CA MET A 276 -16.04 -16.45 14.40
C MET A 276 -15.04 -17.14 15.33
N GLU A 277 -14.24 -18.05 14.79
CA GLU A 277 -13.10 -18.62 15.52
C GLU A 277 -12.02 -17.55 15.69
N ILE A 278 -11.37 -17.57 16.84
CA ILE A 278 -10.26 -16.68 17.19
C ILE A 278 -8.97 -17.49 17.13
N ASN A 279 -7.95 -16.93 16.52
CA ASN A 279 -6.65 -17.58 16.45
C ASN A 279 -6.05 -17.77 17.85
N PRO A 280 -5.79 -19.02 18.28
CA PRO A 280 -5.27 -19.30 19.62
C PRO A 280 -3.84 -18.79 19.84
N ASP A 281 -3.12 -18.45 18.76
CA ASP A 281 -1.75 -17.92 18.84
C ASP A 281 -1.71 -16.39 18.82
N GLN A 282 -2.85 -15.74 18.64
CA GLN A 282 -2.92 -14.29 18.63
C GLN A 282 -2.80 -13.73 20.05
N ILE A 283 -2.05 -12.66 20.19
CA ILE A 283 -1.85 -11.96 21.45
C ILE A 283 -3.01 -11.00 21.69
N ASN A 284 -3.55 -11.02 22.89
CA ASN A 284 -4.47 -10.01 23.37
C ASN A 284 -3.65 -8.78 23.82
N PRO A 285 -3.78 -7.64 23.15
CA PRO A 285 -2.92 -6.48 23.40
C PRO A 285 -3.14 -5.83 24.77
N LEU A 286 -4.24 -6.16 25.47
CA LEU A 286 -4.50 -5.65 26.83
C LEU A 286 -3.77 -6.46 27.90
N THR A 287 -3.37 -7.69 27.62
CA THR A 287 -2.78 -8.60 28.61
C THR A 287 -1.40 -9.10 28.24
N ASP A 288 -0.93 -8.77 27.02
CA ASP A 288 0.31 -9.26 26.41
C ASP A 288 0.43 -10.80 26.47
N ALA A 289 -0.71 -11.49 26.40
CA ALA A 289 -0.81 -12.94 26.44
C ALA A 289 -1.76 -13.44 25.35
N LYS A 290 -1.65 -14.71 24.98
CA LYS A 290 -2.58 -15.33 24.01
C LYS A 290 -4.03 -15.22 24.49
N TYR A 291 -4.97 -15.02 23.54
CA TYR A 291 -6.38 -15.03 23.85
C TYR A 291 -6.79 -16.36 24.52
N LYS A 292 -7.68 -16.29 25.49
CA LYS A 292 -8.19 -17.41 26.25
C LYS A 292 -9.68 -17.28 26.56
N VAL A 293 -10.28 -18.36 26.99
CA VAL A 293 -11.67 -18.36 27.47
C VAL A 293 -11.87 -17.35 28.58
N GLY A 294 -12.92 -16.55 28.48
CA GLY A 294 -13.27 -15.48 29.39
C GLY A 294 -12.71 -14.10 29.03
N ASP A 295 -11.78 -14.01 28.09
CA ASP A 295 -11.33 -12.71 27.58
C ASP A 295 -12.50 -11.99 26.88
N ILE A 296 -12.52 -10.66 26.99
CA ILE A 296 -13.50 -9.81 26.35
C ILE A 296 -12.86 -9.18 25.10
N ILE A 297 -13.63 -9.19 24.01
CA ILE A 297 -13.23 -8.56 22.76
C ILE A 297 -14.32 -7.60 22.29
N ASP A 298 -13.94 -6.45 21.77
CA ASP A 298 -14.88 -5.46 21.27
C ASP A 298 -15.38 -5.81 19.86
N ILE A 299 -16.60 -5.39 19.56
CA ILE A 299 -17.27 -5.57 18.27
C ILE A 299 -17.49 -4.20 17.65
N TYR A 300 -17.07 -4.08 16.40
CA TYR A 300 -17.17 -2.84 15.62
C TYR A 300 -17.85 -3.09 14.28
N SER A 301 -18.55 -2.07 13.78
CA SER A 301 -19.11 -2.07 12.43
C SER A 301 -18.70 -0.80 11.66
N LYS A 302 -18.63 -0.90 10.33
CA LYS A 302 -18.43 0.23 9.43
C LYS A 302 -19.40 0.11 8.25
N THR A 303 -20.35 1.03 8.19
CA THR A 303 -21.28 1.12 7.06
C THR A 303 -20.59 1.74 5.85
N ALA A 304 -20.76 1.14 4.68
CA ALA A 304 -20.23 1.65 3.44
C ALA A 304 -20.72 3.08 3.16
N GLY A 305 -19.80 3.98 2.82
CA GLY A 305 -20.06 5.41 2.62
C GLY A 305 -19.93 6.28 3.87
N GLU A 306 -19.77 5.68 5.05
CA GLU A 306 -19.54 6.41 6.30
C GLU A 306 -18.06 6.40 6.70
N ASN A 307 -17.57 7.52 7.24
CA ASN A 307 -16.15 7.64 7.62
C ASN A 307 -15.85 7.08 9.01
N ASN A 308 -16.88 6.83 9.81
CA ASN A 308 -16.71 6.39 11.19
C ASN A 308 -16.93 4.89 11.37
N TRP A 309 -16.17 4.32 12.29
CA TRP A 309 -16.47 3.03 12.89
C TRP A 309 -17.40 3.21 14.08
N VAL A 310 -18.24 2.21 14.33
CA VAL A 310 -19.18 2.19 15.47
C VAL A 310 -18.84 0.99 16.34
N LYS A 311 -18.64 1.24 17.65
CA LYS A 311 -18.54 0.18 18.65
C LYS A 311 -19.93 -0.33 18.97
N GLU A 312 -20.29 -1.51 18.50
CA GLU A 312 -21.61 -2.14 18.65
C GLU A 312 -21.79 -2.85 19.98
N GLY A 313 -20.69 -3.25 20.62
CA GLY A 313 -20.72 -3.98 21.89
C GLY A 313 -19.45 -4.77 22.13
N THR A 314 -19.59 -5.85 22.89
CA THR A 314 -18.49 -6.74 23.26
C THR A 314 -18.91 -8.20 23.11
N ALA A 315 -17.95 -9.10 22.95
CA ALA A 315 -18.14 -10.54 23.04
C ALA A 315 -17.20 -11.14 24.08
N THR A 316 -17.62 -12.21 24.73
CA THR A 316 -16.76 -13.03 25.59
C THR A 316 -16.27 -14.22 24.80
N ILE A 317 -14.96 -14.46 24.81
CA ILE A 317 -14.36 -15.61 24.16
C ILE A 317 -14.74 -16.90 24.92
N ALA A 318 -15.23 -17.89 24.19
CA ALA A 318 -15.64 -19.19 24.69
C ALA A 318 -15.05 -20.32 23.84
N LEU A 319 -15.26 -21.57 24.24
CA LEU A 319 -14.97 -22.74 23.40
C LEU A 319 -16.23 -23.20 22.64
N ASN A 320 -16.03 -23.54 21.37
CA ASN A 320 -17.04 -24.28 20.61
C ASN A 320 -16.95 -25.78 20.91
N SER A 321 -17.84 -26.58 20.30
CA SER A 321 -17.88 -28.05 20.47
C SER A 321 -16.60 -28.76 20.01
N ASN A 322 -15.74 -28.08 19.23
CA ASN A 322 -14.46 -28.59 18.71
C ASN A 322 -13.26 -28.08 19.52
N ASN A 323 -13.50 -27.53 20.73
CA ASN A 323 -12.48 -26.92 21.58
C ASN A 323 -11.68 -25.79 20.90
N LYS A 324 -12.32 -25.03 19.99
CA LYS A 324 -11.74 -23.85 19.38
C LYS A 324 -12.25 -22.59 20.09
N LEU A 325 -11.38 -21.60 20.26
CA LEU A 325 -11.78 -20.29 20.76
C LEU A 325 -12.71 -19.63 19.74
N VAL A 326 -13.86 -19.14 20.22
CA VAL A 326 -14.85 -18.45 19.40
C VAL A 326 -15.37 -17.20 20.10
N ALA A 327 -15.75 -16.21 19.31
CA ALA A 327 -16.54 -15.07 19.76
C ALA A 327 -17.82 -14.97 18.92
N GLN A 328 -18.90 -14.51 19.54
CA GLN A 328 -20.21 -14.35 18.90
C GLN A 328 -20.55 -12.88 18.71
N MET A 329 -21.08 -12.55 17.55
CA MET A 329 -21.40 -11.19 17.13
C MET A 329 -22.84 -11.15 16.60
N PRO A 330 -23.76 -10.38 17.23
CA PRO A 330 -25.13 -10.22 16.75
C PRO A 330 -25.18 -9.11 15.69
N VAL A 331 -25.24 -9.49 14.41
CA VAL A 331 -25.25 -8.57 13.27
C VAL A 331 -26.68 -8.13 12.95
N LYS A 332 -26.96 -6.83 13.08
CA LYS A 332 -28.28 -6.23 12.85
C LYS A 332 -28.43 -5.56 11.48
N HIS A 333 -27.32 -5.20 10.85
CA HIS A 333 -27.28 -4.53 9.55
C HIS A 333 -26.10 -5.02 8.72
N LEU A 334 -26.20 -4.86 7.40
CA LEU A 334 -25.10 -5.21 6.49
C LEU A 334 -24.08 -4.09 6.43
N SER A 335 -22.85 -4.44 6.74
CA SER A 335 -21.66 -3.59 6.76
C SER A 335 -20.42 -4.48 6.93
N THR A 336 -19.24 -3.88 6.95
CA THR A 336 -18.05 -4.58 7.48
C THR A 336 -18.16 -4.67 9.00
N TRP A 337 -17.93 -5.85 9.56
CA TRP A 337 -17.93 -6.11 11.00
C TRP A 337 -16.58 -6.65 11.43
N ALA A 338 -16.04 -6.13 12.51
CA ALA A 338 -14.73 -6.51 13.04
C ALA A 338 -14.80 -6.82 14.53
N MET A 339 -13.96 -7.76 14.95
CA MET A 339 -13.67 -8.02 16.37
C MET A 339 -12.21 -7.67 16.63
N GLY A 340 -11.94 -7.01 17.73
CA GLY A 340 -10.59 -6.60 18.09
C GLY A 340 -10.56 -5.65 19.27
N ILE A 341 -9.41 -5.07 19.52
CA ILE A 341 -9.16 -4.13 20.60
C ILE A 341 -8.66 -2.82 20.01
N ILE A 342 -9.15 -1.70 20.51
CA ILE A 342 -8.56 -0.39 20.21
C ILE A 342 -7.61 -0.01 21.33
N LEU A 343 -6.37 0.26 20.96
CA LEU A 343 -5.35 0.83 21.82
C LEU A 343 -5.35 2.35 21.66
N PRO A 344 -5.26 3.12 22.76
CA PRO A 344 -5.31 4.58 22.68
C PRO A 344 -4.06 5.14 21.98
N LYS A 345 -4.20 6.29 21.35
CA LYS A 345 -3.06 7.07 20.89
C LYS A 345 -2.35 7.71 22.08
N CYS A 346 -1.04 7.90 21.94
CA CYS A 346 -0.25 8.64 22.92
C CYS A 346 -0.75 10.10 23.03
N GLY A 347 -0.52 10.73 24.17
CA GLY A 347 -0.93 12.15 24.37
C GLY A 347 -0.17 13.15 23.51
N GLU A 348 1.02 12.77 23.03
CA GLU A 348 1.90 13.63 22.25
C GLU A 348 2.41 12.93 20.98
N PRO A 349 2.58 13.66 19.88
CA PRO A 349 3.24 13.16 18.69
C PRO A 349 4.69 12.76 18.94
N LEU A 350 5.19 11.85 18.11
CA LEU A 350 6.57 11.40 18.14
C LEU A 350 7.54 12.57 17.96
N THR A 351 8.55 12.62 18.83
CA THR A 351 9.69 13.52 18.67
C THR A 351 10.97 12.69 18.53
N VAL A 352 11.71 12.92 17.47
CA VAL A 352 12.97 12.23 17.17
C VAL A 352 14.11 13.22 17.21
N SER A 353 15.21 12.81 17.83
CA SER A 353 16.49 13.51 17.81
C SER A 353 17.55 12.63 17.17
N VAL A 354 18.34 13.20 16.29
CA VAL A 354 19.44 12.52 15.61
C VAL A 354 20.59 13.50 15.39
N ASN A 355 21.82 13.01 15.48
CA ASN A 355 23.02 13.79 15.21
C ASN A 355 23.68 13.24 13.92
N PHE A 356 23.81 14.07 12.90
CA PHE A 356 24.44 13.72 11.65
C PHE A 356 25.84 14.31 11.54
N PRO A 357 26.84 13.53 11.10
CA PRO A 357 28.14 14.07 10.73
C PRO A 357 28.06 14.86 9.41
N ILE A 358 29.07 15.69 9.16
CA ILE A 358 29.18 16.45 7.88
C ILE A 358 29.09 15.51 6.68
N GLY A 359 28.28 15.87 5.69
CA GLY A 359 28.13 15.13 4.44
C GLY A 359 27.14 13.96 4.52
N TYR A 360 26.38 13.87 5.60
CA TYR A 360 25.30 12.89 5.73
C TYR A 360 23.99 13.49 5.20
N TYR A 361 23.38 12.84 4.22
CA TYR A 361 22.10 13.25 3.64
C TYR A 361 21.05 12.17 3.90
N VAL A 362 20.14 12.45 4.81
CA VAL A 362 18.91 11.66 5.03
C VAL A 362 17.74 12.62 5.03
N ASN A 363 16.77 12.38 4.18
CA ASN A 363 15.57 13.21 4.08
C ASN A 363 14.34 12.56 4.71
N THR A 364 14.37 11.26 4.98
CA THR A 364 13.17 10.53 5.39
C THR A 364 13.48 9.50 6.47
N LEU A 365 12.68 9.52 7.53
CA LEU A 365 12.61 8.49 8.55
C LEU A 365 11.27 7.77 8.40
N TYR A 366 11.32 6.47 8.18
CA TYR A 366 10.15 5.61 8.09
C TYR A 366 9.81 5.01 9.46
N ILE A 367 8.52 4.94 9.74
CA ILE A 367 7.96 4.43 10.99
C ILE A 367 7.11 3.22 10.65
N TYR A 368 7.53 2.04 11.07
CA TYR A 368 6.83 0.79 10.85
C TYR A 368 6.24 0.30 12.17
N LYS A 369 4.96 -0.01 12.16
CA LYS A 369 4.32 -0.72 13.26
C LYS A 369 4.76 -2.19 13.25
N THR A 370 5.00 -2.76 14.42
CA THR A 370 5.30 -4.18 14.54
C THR A 370 4.01 -4.96 14.76
N PHE A 371 3.94 -6.15 14.15
CA PHE A 371 2.86 -7.11 14.38
C PHE A 371 3.44 -8.44 14.80
N VAL A 372 2.70 -9.18 15.60
CA VAL A 372 3.01 -10.57 15.90
C VAL A 372 2.06 -11.46 15.11
N ILE A 373 2.54 -12.00 13.99
CA ILE A 373 1.79 -12.93 13.14
C ILE A 373 2.32 -14.33 13.38
N ARG A 374 1.47 -15.26 13.88
CA ARG A 374 1.82 -16.65 14.16
C ARG A 374 3.13 -16.79 14.99
N GLY A 375 3.30 -15.93 16.00
CA GLY A 375 4.47 -15.92 16.87
C GLY A 375 5.76 -15.37 16.23
N ARG A 376 5.69 -14.75 15.06
CA ARG A 376 6.80 -14.02 14.43
C ARG A 376 6.50 -12.53 14.41
N THR A 377 7.47 -11.73 14.78
CA THR A 377 7.36 -10.27 14.65
C THR A 377 7.54 -9.89 13.17
N VAL A 378 6.59 -9.12 12.64
CA VAL A 378 6.59 -8.61 11.27
C VAL A 378 6.60 -7.09 11.33
N TYR A 379 7.42 -6.44 10.49
CA TYR A 379 7.66 -5.01 10.48
C TYR A 379 7.18 -4.33 9.19
N ASP A 380 6.20 -4.89 8.51
CA ASP A 380 5.91 -4.53 7.12
C ASP A 380 4.83 -3.46 6.93
N TYR A 381 4.21 -3.00 8.00
CA TYR A 381 3.19 -1.97 7.90
C TYR A 381 3.77 -0.59 8.21
N GLU A 382 3.81 0.28 7.20
CA GLU A 382 4.24 1.67 7.38
C GLU A 382 3.13 2.48 8.04
N GLU A 383 3.38 2.98 9.25
CA GLU A 383 2.43 3.81 9.99
C GLU A 383 2.64 5.31 9.73
N GLY A 384 3.83 5.70 9.30
CA GLY A 384 4.12 7.10 9.03
C GLY A 384 5.51 7.35 8.49
N VAL A 385 5.69 8.55 7.99
CA VAL A 385 6.95 9.06 7.47
C VAL A 385 7.24 10.39 8.12
N LEU A 386 8.43 10.55 8.66
CA LEU A 386 8.94 11.83 9.14
C LEU A 386 9.96 12.36 8.14
N PHE A 387 9.59 13.42 7.43
CA PHE A 387 10.55 14.12 6.58
C PHE A 387 11.52 14.92 7.43
N LEU A 388 12.79 14.54 7.37
CA LEU A 388 13.89 15.34 7.87
C LEU A 388 14.30 16.25 6.71
N GLU A 389 14.19 17.56 6.87
CA GLU A 389 14.63 18.51 5.83
C GLU A 389 16.08 18.22 5.43
N GLU A 390 16.44 18.44 4.15
CA GLU A 390 17.81 18.33 3.69
C GLU A 390 18.74 19.14 4.62
N TYR A 391 19.64 18.42 5.27
CA TYR A 391 20.59 19.01 6.19
C TYR A 391 21.98 18.90 5.58
N ASP A 392 22.57 20.04 5.26
CA ASP A 392 23.87 20.13 4.58
C ASP A 392 25.05 20.33 5.54
N GLY A 393 24.78 20.27 6.85
CA GLY A 393 25.74 20.54 7.91
C GLY A 393 25.95 19.38 8.87
N SER A 394 26.84 19.58 9.86
CA SER A 394 26.96 18.72 11.01
C SER A 394 26.12 19.25 12.16
N GLY A 395 25.49 18.38 12.93
CA GLY A 395 24.82 18.77 14.15
C GLY A 395 23.62 17.89 14.48
N ARG A 396 22.99 18.25 15.59
CA ARG A 396 21.84 17.55 16.13
C ARG A 396 20.55 18.19 15.60
N ILE A 397 19.73 17.37 14.98
CA ILE A 397 18.36 17.74 14.60
C ILE A 397 17.41 17.15 15.62
N SER A 398 16.42 17.93 16.05
CA SER A 398 15.29 17.45 16.81
C SER A 398 14.02 17.86 16.09
N LYS A 399 13.20 16.90 15.66
CA LYS A 399 11.97 17.16 14.90
C LYS A 399 10.78 16.47 15.54
N LYS A 400 9.70 17.21 15.68
CA LYS A 400 8.39 16.69 16.10
C LYS A 400 7.64 16.25 14.85
N SER A 401 7.17 15.02 14.85
CA SER A 401 6.35 14.43 13.79
C SER A 401 4.89 14.90 13.92
N THR A 402 4.12 14.77 12.87
CA THR A 402 2.64 14.78 12.91
C THR A 402 2.08 13.43 13.35
N PHE A 403 2.88 12.38 13.28
CA PHE A 403 2.50 11.04 13.68
C PHE A 403 2.40 10.91 15.20
N THR A 404 1.25 10.45 15.68
CA THR A 404 1.01 10.14 17.09
C THR A 404 0.99 8.63 17.27
N PRO A 405 1.99 8.06 17.97
CA PRO A 405 2.07 6.62 18.19
C PRO A 405 0.86 6.08 18.98
N ILE A 406 0.65 4.77 18.86
CA ILE A 406 -0.32 4.03 19.66
C ILE A 406 0.38 3.54 20.93
N ASP A 407 -0.27 3.67 22.07
CA ASP A 407 0.28 3.23 23.36
C ASP A 407 0.32 1.69 23.42
N GLY A 408 1.41 1.16 23.99
CA GLY A 408 1.61 -0.29 24.11
C GLY A 408 2.05 -0.99 22.83
N VAL A 409 2.25 -0.28 21.72
CA VAL A 409 2.72 -0.84 20.46
C VAL A 409 4.19 -0.57 20.25
N ASP A 410 4.93 -1.59 19.81
CA ASP A 410 6.31 -1.45 19.37
C ASP A 410 6.38 -1.01 17.91
N TYR A 411 7.36 -0.17 17.62
CA TYR A 411 7.65 0.36 16.30
C TYR A 411 9.09 0.11 15.91
N LEU A 412 9.31 -0.01 14.61
CA LEU A 412 10.63 0.04 13.99
C LEU A 412 10.82 1.42 13.34
N LEU A 413 11.94 2.07 13.62
CA LEU A 413 12.37 3.26 12.90
C LEU A 413 13.52 2.90 11.97
N SER A 414 13.46 3.36 10.73
CA SER A 414 14.46 3.10 9.70
C SER A 414 14.63 4.31 8.78
N PHE A 415 15.83 4.54 8.25
CA PHE A 415 16.05 5.56 7.24
C PHE A 415 15.82 4.99 5.82
N ASN A 416 15.34 5.86 4.93
CA ASN A 416 15.30 5.63 3.49
C ASN A 416 14.64 4.29 3.04
N ASN A 417 13.67 3.81 3.80
CA ASN A 417 12.91 2.59 3.49
C ASN A 417 13.76 1.31 3.30
N ASP A 418 14.98 1.31 3.84
CA ASP A 418 15.87 0.14 3.78
C ASP A 418 15.61 -0.88 4.88
N ARG A 419 14.68 -0.54 5.82
CA ARG A 419 14.34 -1.33 7.02
C ARG A 419 15.55 -1.65 7.91
N ALA A 420 16.65 -0.94 7.72
CA ALA A 420 17.78 -1.04 8.64
C ALA A 420 17.35 -0.53 10.02
N LEU A 421 17.51 -1.36 11.01
CA LEU A 421 17.09 -1.09 12.38
C LEU A 421 17.87 0.07 12.97
N LEU A 422 17.18 1.20 13.21
CA LEU A 422 17.71 2.31 14.02
C LEU A 422 17.19 2.25 15.45
N TYR A 423 15.92 1.88 15.59
CA TYR A 423 15.23 1.79 16.86
C TYR A 423 14.12 0.75 16.76
N THR A 424 13.93 -0.01 17.84
CA THR A 424 12.77 -0.88 18.03
C THR A 424 12.24 -0.67 19.45
N GLY A 425 10.93 -0.55 19.59
CA GLY A 425 10.23 -0.42 20.86
C GLY A 425 9.11 0.61 20.86
N PRO A 426 8.53 0.89 22.04
CA PRO A 426 7.42 1.82 22.18
C PRO A 426 7.89 3.27 22.01
N LEU A 427 7.06 4.08 21.34
CA LEU A 427 7.37 5.47 21.02
C LEU A 427 6.66 6.48 21.93
N CYS A 428 5.70 6.05 22.78
CA CYS A 428 4.91 6.95 23.62
C CYS A 428 5.73 7.70 24.66
N GLY A 429 5.47 9.00 24.76
CA GLY A 429 5.97 9.85 25.85
C GLY A 429 7.49 10.00 25.90
N LYS A 430 8.19 9.65 24.83
CA LYS A 430 9.66 9.65 24.78
C LYS A 430 10.17 10.53 23.66
N LEU A 431 11.23 11.27 23.95
CA LEU A 431 12.15 11.73 22.91
C LEU A 431 12.98 10.52 22.47
N ILE A 432 12.80 10.08 21.23
CA ILE A 432 13.62 9.02 20.67
C ILE A 432 14.93 9.61 20.18
N ASP A 433 15.99 9.34 20.91
CA ASP A 433 17.34 9.76 20.53
C ASP A 433 18.02 8.65 19.73
N LEU A 434 18.14 8.86 18.43
CA LEU A 434 18.82 7.93 17.51
C LEU A 434 20.36 8.05 17.59
N GLY A 435 20.87 8.92 18.47
CA GLY A 435 22.30 9.11 18.67
C GLY A 435 22.99 9.77 17.48
N THR A 436 24.30 9.57 17.38
CA THR A 436 25.09 10.01 16.23
C THR A 436 25.08 8.89 15.19
N GLN A 437 24.53 9.19 14.03
CA GLN A 437 24.57 8.27 12.90
C GLN A 437 25.95 8.32 12.26
N ALA A 438 26.58 7.17 12.12
CA ALA A 438 27.76 7.09 11.27
C ALA A 438 27.38 7.47 9.83
N PRO A 439 28.22 8.19 9.07
CA PRO A 439 28.00 8.28 7.65
C PRO A 439 27.84 6.86 7.10
N VAL A 440 26.82 6.62 6.28
CA VAL A 440 26.74 5.36 5.54
C VAL A 440 28.02 5.31 4.72
N ASP A 441 28.90 4.43 5.11
CA ASP A 441 30.19 4.29 4.44
C ASP A 441 29.88 3.75 3.05
N LYS A 442 29.99 4.62 2.04
CA LYS A 442 29.62 4.31 0.67
C LYS A 442 30.85 3.99 -0.13
N LEU A 443 30.80 2.90 -0.87
CA LEU A 443 31.73 2.63 -1.95
C LEU A 443 31.24 3.39 -3.20
N THR A 444 32.04 4.29 -3.73
CA THR A 444 31.76 4.93 -5.01
C THR A 444 32.58 4.22 -6.08
N ASN A 445 31.94 3.41 -6.89
CA ASN A 445 32.59 2.72 -7.99
C ASN A 445 32.44 3.55 -9.27
N ASN A 446 33.54 3.75 -9.97
CA ASN A 446 33.48 4.27 -11.33
C ASN A 446 32.95 3.15 -12.24
N VAL A 447 31.89 3.45 -12.98
CA VAL A 447 31.30 2.47 -13.90
C VAL A 447 31.58 2.92 -15.33
N PHE A 448 32.33 2.11 -16.03
CA PHE A 448 32.58 2.31 -17.44
C PHE A 448 31.65 1.40 -18.24
N ILE A 449 30.51 1.96 -18.65
CA ILE A 449 29.59 1.24 -19.52
C ILE A 449 30.03 1.46 -20.96
N LYS A 450 30.57 0.42 -21.56
CA LYS A 450 31.07 0.43 -22.92
C LYS A 450 30.16 -0.35 -23.85
N CYS A 451 30.00 0.16 -25.06
CA CYS A 451 29.34 -0.60 -26.10
C CYS A 451 30.32 -1.61 -26.72
N SER A 452 29.84 -2.77 -27.13
CA SER A 452 30.65 -3.80 -27.80
C SER A 452 31.30 -3.30 -29.09
N ASN A 453 30.72 -2.27 -29.72
CA ASN A 453 31.26 -1.59 -30.91
C ASN A 453 32.25 -0.43 -30.60
N GLY A 454 32.54 -0.18 -29.34
CA GLY A 454 33.63 0.71 -28.91
C GLY A 454 33.31 2.19 -28.78
N ASN A 455 32.14 2.67 -29.19
CA ASN A 455 31.87 4.12 -29.28
C ASN A 455 30.51 4.48 -28.64
N GLY A 456 30.47 4.67 -27.33
CA GLY A 456 29.28 5.24 -26.68
C GLY A 456 29.39 5.29 -25.18
N VAL A 457 28.98 6.38 -24.59
CA VAL A 457 28.76 6.53 -23.14
C VAL A 457 27.27 6.64 -22.92
N LEU A 458 26.71 5.74 -22.12
CA LEU A 458 25.33 5.87 -21.68
C LEU A 458 25.23 6.97 -20.61
N LEU A 459 24.18 7.75 -20.68
CA LEU A 459 23.81 8.72 -19.63
C LEU A 459 23.07 7.99 -18.50
N PRO A 460 23.19 8.43 -17.25
CA PRO A 460 22.54 7.78 -16.09
C PRO A 460 21.03 7.64 -16.23
N ASP A 461 20.36 8.58 -16.87
CA ASP A 461 18.91 8.57 -17.08
C ASP A 461 18.45 7.48 -18.06
N ASN A 462 19.37 6.83 -18.75
CA ASN A 462 19.07 5.83 -19.76
C ASN A 462 19.17 4.40 -19.24
N TYR A 463 19.57 4.21 -17.99
CA TYR A 463 19.71 2.87 -17.43
C TYR A 463 19.56 2.83 -15.91
N LYS A 464 19.21 1.63 -15.40
CA LYS A 464 19.18 1.32 -13.98
C LYS A 464 20.12 0.17 -13.68
N VAL A 465 20.73 0.19 -12.51
CA VAL A 465 21.67 -0.85 -12.07
C VAL A 465 21.19 -1.45 -10.77
N TYR A 466 21.05 -2.77 -10.76
CA TYR A 466 20.76 -3.57 -9.57
C TYR A 466 21.96 -4.44 -9.24
N TYR A 467 22.16 -4.78 -7.96
CA TYR A 467 23.24 -5.64 -7.53
C TYR A 467 22.78 -6.65 -6.48
N ILE A 468 23.50 -7.78 -6.39
CA ILE A 468 23.29 -8.86 -5.44
C ILE A 468 24.63 -9.59 -5.23
N SER A 469 24.83 -10.22 -4.07
CA SER A 469 25.96 -11.12 -3.92
C SER A 469 25.83 -12.35 -4.83
N GLU A 470 26.93 -12.92 -5.29
CA GLU A 470 26.89 -14.10 -6.16
C GLU A 470 26.33 -15.33 -5.43
N ASP A 471 26.56 -15.43 -4.12
CA ASP A 471 26.01 -16.49 -3.30
C ASP A 471 24.49 -16.37 -3.16
N ASP A 472 23.99 -15.18 -2.84
CA ASP A 472 22.54 -14.95 -2.78
C ASP A 472 21.88 -15.19 -4.14
N TYR A 473 22.50 -14.69 -5.23
CA TYR A 473 22.00 -14.96 -6.58
C TYR A 473 21.89 -16.45 -6.88
N ASN A 474 22.87 -17.25 -6.46
CA ASN A 474 22.86 -18.69 -6.69
C ASN A 474 21.77 -19.39 -5.87
N ASN A 475 21.44 -18.86 -4.70
CA ASN A 475 20.37 -19.35 -3.83
C ASN A 475 18.98 -18.85 -4.26
N THR A 476 18.91 -17.81 -5.08
CA THR A 476 17.65 -17.21 -5.55
C THR A 476 17.15 -17.94 -6.80
N ILE A 477 16.33 -18.95 -6.63
CA ILE A 477 15.70 -19.69 -7.72
C ILE A 477 14.18 -19.62 -7.52
N ASN A 478 13.46 -19.19 -8.56
CA ASN A 478 12.02 -19.30 -8.57
C ASN A 478 11.63 -20.79 -8.53
N THR A 479 11.07 -21.25 -7.42
CA THR A 479 10.71 -22.64 -7.17
C THR A 479 9.64 -23.17 -8.14
N ASN A 480 8.83 -22.30 -8.73
CA ASN A 480 7.78 -22.69 -9.67
C ASN A 480 8.29 -22.87 -11.10
N THR A 481 9.31 -22.14 -11.50
CA THR A 481 9.82 -22.15 -12.87
C THR A 481 11.24 -22.71 -13.01
N GLY A 482 11.96 -22.87 -11.90
CA GLY A 482 13.37 -23.24 -11.89
C GLY A 482 14.30 -22.19 -12.52
N ARG A 483 13.80 -20.98 -12.80
CA ARG A 483 14.56 -19.88 -13.43
C ARG A 483 15.10 -18.93 -12.39
N LYS A 484 16.22 -18.31 -12.73
CA LYS A 484 16.76 -17.19 -11.96
C LYS A 484 15.81 -16.00 -12.02
N ILE A 485 15.75 -15.28 -10.92
CA ILE A 485 14.78 -14.22 -10.67
C ILE A 485 15.21 -12.93 -11.34
N ASP A 486 14.27 -12.23 -11.97
CA ASP A 486 14.46 -10.86 -12.47
C ASP A 486 14.46 -9.88 -11.28
N PRO A 487 15.45 -8.98 -11.13
CA PRO A 487 15.48 -7.98 -10.07
C PRO A 487 14.21 -7.11 -9.95
N ARG A 488 13.47 -7.00 -11.04
CA ARG A 488 12.25 -6.19 -11.12
C ARG A 488 10.96 -6.99 -10.93
N ASP A 489 11.05 -8.31 -10.71
CA ASP A 489 9.86 -9.13 -10.52
C ASP A 489 9.24 -8.84 -9.14
N PRO A 490 8.07 -8.18 -9.07
CA PRO A 490 7.43 -7.83 -7.81
C PRO A 490 6.91 -9.03 -7.02
N ALA A 491 6.76 -10.20 -7.67
CA ALA A 491 6.35 -11.44 -7.00
C ALA A 491 7.44 -12.00 -6.08
N ILE A 492 8.63 -11.43 -6.16
CA ILE A 492 9.75 -11.81 -5.33
C ILE A 492 10.03 -10.58 -4.48
N ASN A 493 9.55 -10.62 -3.25
CA ASN A 493 9.94 -9.66 -2.24
C ASN A 493 11.41 -9.32 -2.47
N GLY A 494 11.70 -8.11 -2.96
CA GLY A 494 13.02 -7.66 -3.44
C GLY A 494 14.13 -7.70 -2.38
N LYS A 495 14.14 -8.78 -1.56
CA LYS A 495 15.07 -8.99 -0.45
C LYS A 495 16.50 -9.22 -0.90
N ASP A 496 16.67 -9.69 -2.13
CA ASP A 496 17.99 -10.15 -2.57
C ASP A 496 18.66 -9.18 -3.55
N TRP A 497 17.91 -8.59 -4.49
CA TRP A 497 18.43 -7.57 -5.40
C TRP A 497 18.22 -6.16 -4.84
N LYS A 498 19.28 -5.34 -4.91
CA LYS A 498 19.25 -3.95 -4.45
C LYS A 498 19.50 -3.02 -5.63
N GLU A 499 18.70 -1.96 -5.74
CA GLU A 499 18.94 -0.89 -6.73
C GLU A 499 20.06 0.02 -6.22
N THR A 500 20.95 0.44 -7.13
CA THR A 500 22.00 1.40 -6.79
C THR A 500 21.78 2.73 -7.49
N VAL A 501 22.22 3.81 -6.84
CA VAL A 501 22.16 5.14 -7.40
C VAL A 501 23.26 5.28 -8.47
N VAL A 502 22.85 5.69 -9.65
CA VAL A 502 23.74 6.00 -10.77
C VAL A 502 23.85 7.51 -10.93
N ALA A 503 25.06 8.03 -11.02
CA ALA A 503 25.31 9.45 -11.18
C ALA A 503 26.45 9.72 -12.16
N ASN A 504 26.46 10.92 -12.75
CA ASN A 504 27.60 11.40 -13.54
C ASN A 504 28.61 12.12 -12.65
N ARG A 505 29.88 11.84 -12.87
CA ARG A 505 30.99 12.53 -12.25
C ARG A 505 31.98 12.98 -13.32
N THR A 506 32.45 14.20 -13.21
CA THR A 506 33.53 14.70 -14.11
C THR A 506 34.89 14.48 -13.43
N VAL A 507 35.74 13.68 -14.07
CA VAL A 507 37.11 13.43 -13.63
C VAL A 507 38.04 13.77 -14.76
N ASN A 508 39.00 14.68 -14.54
CA ASN A 508 39.96 15.16 -15.56
C ASN A 508 39.29 15.60 -16.87
N GLY A 509 38.15 16.30 -16.76
CA GLY A 509 37.40 16.79 -17.92
C GLY A 509 36.62 15.74 -18.71
N LYS A 510 36.59 14.50 -18.25
CA LYS A 510 35.76 13.41 -18.82
C LYS A 510 34.60 13.09 -17.90
N THR A 511 33.41 12.99 -18.45
CA THR A 511 32.24 12.49 -17.72
C THR A 511 32.32 10.98 -17.61
N ILE A 512 32.25 10.47 -16.38
CA ILE A 512 32.19 9.05 -16.07
C ILE A 512 30.94 8.78 -15.25
N ASN A 513 30.39 7.60 -15.42
CA ASN A 513 29.29 7.12 -14.58
C ASN A 513 29.85 6.55 -13.29
N THR A 514 29.15 6.79 -12.19
CA THR A 514 29.47 6.21 -10.89
C THR A 514 28.24 5.54 -10.31
N ILE A 515 28.44 4.42 -9.66
CA ILE A 515 27.44 3.78 -8.81
C ILE A 515 27.89 3.87 -7.35
N THR A 516 26.94 4.04 -6.45
CA THR A 516 27.20 4.16 -5.03
C THR A 516 26.59 2.96 -4.31
N LEU A 517 27.43 2.18 -3.64
CA LEU A 517 27.06 0.98 -2.92
C LEU A 517 27.32 1.19 -1.42
N PRO A 518 26.38 0.83 -0.52
CA PRO A 518 26.64 0.83 0.93
C PRO A 518 27.75 -0.16 1.26
N LYS A 519 28.79 0.25 1.99
CA LYS A 519 29.86 -0.67 2.43
C LYS A 519 29.32 -1.81 3.29
N ALA A 520 28.27 -1.53 4.08
CA ALA A 520 27.60 -2.52 4.90
C ALA A 520 27.01 -3.70 4.10
N ASP A 521 26.73 -3.49 2.81
CA ASP A 521 26.22 -4.53 1.91
C ASP A 521 27.34 -5.37 1.26
N MET A 522 28.58 -4.95 1.43
CA MET A 522 29.73 -5.60 0.79
C MET A 522 30.43 -6.54 1.77
N VAL A 523 30.37 -7.81 1.47
CA VAL A 523 30.99 -8.86 2.29
C VAL A 523 32.34 -9.26 1.69
N ILE A 524 33.39 -9.23 2.51
CA ILE A 524 34.73 -9.68 2.11
C ILE A 524 34.68 -11.14 1.68
N GLY A 525 35.32 -11.45 0.55
CA GLY A 525 35.34 -12.80 -0.02
C GLY A 525 34.17 -13.09 -0.97
N GLN A 526 33.19 -12.20 -1.05
CA GLN A 526 32.03 -12.36 -1.94
C GLN A 526 32.27 -11.66 -3.30
N LYS A 527 31.76 -12.29 -4.37
CA LYS A 527 31.59 -11.63 -5.68
C LYS A 527 30.20 -11.02 -5.74
N TYR A 528 30.08 -10.00 -6.57
CA TYR A 528 28.81 -9.30 -6.79
C TYR A 528 28.40 -9.36 -8.24
N ARG A 529 27.12 -9.59 -8.45
CA ARG A 529 26.47 -9.56 -9.75
C ARG A 529 25.72 -8.25 -9.89
N PHE A 530 25.88 -7.61 -11.06
CA PHE A 530 25.17 -6.41 -11.44
C PHE A 530 24.25 -6.71 -12.63
N SER A 531 23.02 -6.23 -12.59
CA SER A 531 22.08 -6.25 -13.72
C SER A 531 21.85 -4.82 -14.17
N VAL A 532 22.18 -4.53 -15.42
CA VAL A 532 21.99 -3.22 -16.04
C VAL A 532 20.81 -3.30 -16.98
N TYR A 533 19.79 -2.51 -16.72
CA TYR A 533 18.65 -2.32 -17.61
C TYR A 533 18.80 -1.02 -18.36
N TYR A 534 18.69 -1.06 -19.66
CA TYR A 534 18.83 0.12 -20.52
C TYR A 534 17.89 0.01 -21.73
N ASN A 535 17.54 1.18 -22.29
CA ASN A 535 16.76 1.24 -23.52
C ASN A 535 17.70 1.37 -24.71
N ASP A 536 17.66 0.42 -25.65
CA ASP A 536 18.50 0.42 -26.85
C ASP A 536 17.88 1.22 -28.03
N GLY A 537 16.80 1.98 -27.75
CA GLY A 537 16.03 2.73 -28.74
C GLY A 537 14.94 1.93 -29.43
N THR A 538 14.89 0.62 -29.25
CA THR A 538 13.86 -0.28 -29.81
C THR A 538 13.11 -1.06 -28.75
N SER A 539 13.81 -1.41 -27.67
CA SER A 539 13.27 -2.18 -26.53
C SER A 539 14.13 -1.96 -25.30
N GLU A 540 13.60 -2.34 -24.16
CA GLU A 540 14.38 -2.45 -22.95
C GLU A 540 15.23 -3.72 -23.00
N SER A 541 16.52 -3.58 -22.72
CA SER A 541 17.50 -4.67 -22.71
C SER A 541 18.10 -4.81 -21.32
N ARG A 542 18.53 -6.02 -20.98
CA ARG A 542 19.21 -6.34 -19.71
C ARG A 542 20.56 -7.00 -20.03
N GLU A 543 21.58 -6.56 -19.32
CA GLU A 543 22.91 -7.20 -19.32
C GLU A 543 23.35 -7.47 -17.89
N ASP A 544 23.87 -8.66 -17.66
CA ASP A 544 24.38 -9.08 -16.36
C ASP A 544 25.91 -9.09 -16.37
N TYR A 545 26.49 -8.53 -15.32
CA TYR A 545 27.92 -8.50 -15.09
C TYR A 545 28.26 -9.09 -13.72
N VAL A 546 29.30 -9.89 -13.63
CA VAL A 546 29.83 -10.44 -12.37
C VAL A 546 31.22 -9.88 -12.14
N THR A 547 31.50 -9.40 -10.92
CA THR A 547 32.84 -8.95 -10.57
C THR A 547 33.86 -10.06 -10.79
N PRO A 548 35.02 -9.77 -11.42
CA PRO A 548 35.99 -10.79 -11.74
C PRO A 548 36.65 -11.41 -10.50
N ALA A 549 36.75 -10.64 -9.42
CA ALA A 549 37.33 -11.05 -8.15
C ALA A 549 36.37 -10.80 -6.97
N PRO A 550 36.47 -11.53 -5.87
CA PRO A 550 35.79 -11.21 -4.63
C PRO A 550 36.20 -9.84 -4.08
N ILE A 551 35.30 -9.22 -3.31
CA ILE A 551 35.60 -8.00 -2.56
C ILE A 551 36.67 -8.29 -1.53
N VAL A 552 37.70 -7.48 -1.47
CA VAL A 552 38.81 -7.55 -0.49
C VAL A 552 38.87 -6.26 0.33
N GLN A 553 39.53 -6.33 1.49
CA GLN A 553 39.59 -5.18 2.42
C GLN A 553 40.18 -3.93 1.75
N GLU A 554 41.15 -4.08 0.88
CA GLU A 554 41.79 -2.96 0.14
C GLU A 554 40.79 -2.19 -0.72
N VAL A 555 39.80 -2.88 -1.32
CA VAL A 555 38.73 -2.24 -2.10
C VAL A 555 37.80 -1.43 -1.20
N LEU A 556 37.48 -1.96 0.00
CA LEU A 556 36.69 -1.25 0.99
C LEU A 556 37.43 -0.01 1.51
N ASP A 557 38.74 -0.13 1.79
CA ASP A 557 39.57 0.95 2.30
C ASP A 557 39.80 2.02 1.24
N ALA A 558 39.93 1.65 -0.03
CA ALA A 558 40.05 2.58 -1.16
C ALA A 558 38.74 3.34 -1.49
N GLY A 559 37.62 2.98 -0.86
CA GLY A 559 36.32 3.60 -1.11
C GLY A 559 35.67 3.22 -2.44
N GLY A 560 36.09 2.11 -3.06
CA GLY A 560 35.53 1.56 -4.28
C GLY A 560 36.56 1.10 -5.31
N GLN A 561 36.08 0.56 -6.40
CA GLN A 561 36.89 0.08 -7.53
C GLN A 561 36.22 0.44 -8.86
N ASP A 562 36.99 0.39 -9.94
CA ASP A 562 36.45 0.54 -11.28
C ASP A 562 35.67 -0.71 -11.71
N VAL A 563 34.48 -0.51 -12.25
CA VAL A 563 33.60 -1.58 -12.79
C VAL A 563 33.44 -1.33 -14.27
N VAL A 564 33.78 -2.29 -15.11
CA VAL A 564 33.60 -2.19 -16.57
C VAL A 564 32.47 -3.12 -16.99
N ILE A 565 31.40 -2.53 -17.51
CA ILE A 565 30.22 -3.24 -18.03
C ILE A 565 30.22 -3.06 -19.56
N ILE A 566 30.18 -4.17 -20.30
CA ILE A 566 30.14 -4.15 -21.76
C ILE A 566 28.75 -4.57 -22.19
N LEU A 567 28.02 -3.66 -22.81
CA LEU A 567 26.70 -3.94 -23.35
C LEU A 567 26.79 -4.60 -24.72
N ALA A 568 25.99 -5.63 -24.93
CA ALA A 568 25.89 -6.33 -26.21
C ALA A 568 25.32 -5.43 -27.31
N LYS A 569 24.39 -4.56 -26.95
CA LYS A 569 23.80 -3.54 -27.82
C LYS A 569 23.92 -2.17 -27.17
N CYS A 570 24.04 -1.15 -27.98
CA CYS A 570 23.99 0.22 -27.49
C CYS A 570 22.78 0.96 -28.01
N PRO A 571 22.22 1.88 -27.20
CA PRO A 571 21.21 2.81 -27.69
C PRO A 571 21.76 3.60 -28.87
N ILE A 572 20.96 3.74 -29.90
CA ILE A 572 21.29 4.52 -31.11
C ILE A 572 21.03 6.01 -30.83
#